data_fdcdf9e8f008511eaddf58647704809d
#
_entry.id   fdcdf9e8f008511eaddf58647704809d
#
_cell.length_a   1.000
_cell.length_b   1.000
_cell.length_c   1.000
_cell.angle_alpha   90.00
_cell.angle_beta   90.00
_cell.angle_gamma   90.00
#
_symmetry.space_group_name_H-M   'P 1'
#
loop_
_entity.id
_entity.type
_entity.pdbx_description
1 polymer ?
#
loop_
_entity_poly.entity_id
_entity_poly.type
_entity_poly.pdbx_seq_one_letter_code
_entity_poly.pdbx_strand_id
1 'polypeptide(L)'
;MEAVTRKCRSLAALGTTAAVVVLSGAKHLHATAPAPLHNKHFSHARMVVDGTAVVARVRLFKDDLEKALRQKVTDDPASKAVVAAYVTRQLAVRADDQPLKGEVIDQGGDNDGDQPVVWVMVQWTAPRAPRKVGIKDHLLFDQFDDQQNLVILARMPEDKRNSLYFQPGDRSEQVVSY
;
A
#
# COMPACT_ATOMS: atom_id res chain seq x y z
N MET A 1 -70.23 -69.35 -19.16
CA MET A 1 -69.96 -69.74 -20.53
C MET A 1 -68.60 -69.19 -20.87
N GLU A 2 -67.73 -70.09 -20.91
CA GLU A 2 -66.62 -70.33 -21.81
C GLU A 2 -65.53 -69.32 -21.82
N ALA A 3 -64.39 -69.58 -21.23
CA ALA A 3 -63.28 -70.44 -21.65
C ALA A 3 -62.63 -70.00 -22.94
N VAL A 4 -61.38 -69.76 -22.92
CA VAL A 4 -60.34 -70.49 -23.64
C VAL A 4 -59.00 -69.69 -23.54
N THR A 5 -58.13 -70.18 -22.75
CA THR A 5 -56.75 -70.61 -22.91
C THR A 5 -55.99 -70.22 -24.18
N ARG A 6 -54.81 -69.73 -24.05
CA ARG A 6 -53.49 -70.26 -24.52
C ARG A 6 -52.47 -69.13 -24.69
N LYS A 7 -51.41 -69.30 -24.01
CA LYS A 7 -50.10 -69.93 -24.19
C LYS A 7 -49.01 -68.98 -24.63
N CYS A 8 -48.05 -68.89 -23.75
CA CYS A 8 -46.60 -68.81 -23.94
C CYS A 8 -46.01 -68.17 -25.19
N ARG A 9 -45.11 -67.22 -24.97
CA ARG A 9 -43.71 -67.47 -25.26
C ARG A 9 -42.84 -66.34 -24.71
N SER A 10 -41.86 -66.80 -24.03
CA SER A 10 -40.61 -66.15 -23.62
C SER A 10 -39.95 -65.42 -24.81
N LEU A 11 -39.30 -64.27 -24.58
CA LEU A 11 -37.97 -63.94 -25.09
C LEU A 11 -37.47 -62.62 -24.59
N ALA A 12 -36.33 -62.74 -23.94
CA ALA A 12 -35.17 -61.86 -24.00
C ALA A 12 -35.24 -60.44 -23.44
N ALA A 13 -34.52 -60.31 -22.39
CA ALA A 13 -33.81 -59.18 -21.80
C ALA A 13 -33.27 -58.19 -22.82
N LEU A 14 -33.47 -56.90 -22.52
CA LEU A 14 -32.49 -55.88 -22.85
C LEU A 14 -32.57 -54.82 -21.73
N GLY A 15 -31.58 -54.87 -20.87
CA GLY A 15 -31.40 -53.95 -19.80
C GLY A 15 -31.08 -52.56 -20.38
N THR A 16 -31.91 -51.60 -20.05
CA THR A 16 -31.56 -50.18 -20.28
C THR A 16 -31.09 -49.61 -18.95
N THR A 17 -29.77 -49.58 -18.78
CA THR A 17 -29.14 -48.94 -17.64
C THR A 17 -29.29 -47.41 -17.84
N ALA A 18 -30.18 -46.82 -17.09
CA ALA A 18 -30.27 -45.35 -17.01
C ALA A 18 -29.00 -44.83 -16.33
N ALA A 19 -28.10 -44.27 -17.10
CA ALA A 19 -26.96 -43.54 -16.59
C ALA A 19 -27.44 -42.22 -15.99
N VAL A 20 -27.45 -42.16 -14.65
CA VAL A 20 -27.62 -40.88 -13.93
C VAL A 20 -26.35 -40.10 -14.12
N VAL A 21 -26.35 -39.12 -15.01
CA VAL A 21 -25.29 -38.11 -15.13
C VAL A 21 -25.46 -37.14 -13.95
N VAL A 22 -24.67 -37.36 -12.91
CA VAL A 22 -24.49 -36.38 -11.84
C VAL A 22 -23.61 -35.27 -12.40
N LEU A 23 -24.23 -34.16 -12.82
CA LEU A 23 -23.54 -32.92 -13.12
C LEU A 23 -23.01 -32.35 -11.80
N SER A 24 -21.80 -32.76 -11.44
CA SER A 24 -21.01 -32.09 -10.40
C SER A 24 -20.66 -30.70 -10.89
N GLY A 25 -21.43 -29.70 -10.47
CA GLY A 25 -21.11 -28.29 -10.65
C GLY A 25 -19.82 -27.97 -9.89
N ALA A 26 -18.69 -28.09 -10.56
CA ALA A 26 -17.43 -27.58 -10.07
C ALA A 26 -17.57 -26.05 -10.00
N LYS A 27 -17.82 -25.52 -8.80
CA LYS A 27 -17.63 -24.12 -8.53
C LYS A 27 -16.15 -23.83 -8.74
N HIS A 28 -15.84 -23.22 -9.88
CA HIS A 28 -14.52 -22.65 -10.10
C HIS A 28 -14.32 -21.57 -9.04
N LEU A 29 -13.65 -21.92 -7.95
CA LEU A 29 -13.00 -20.98 -7.08
C LEU A 29 -11.96 -20.28 -7.95
N HIS A 30 -12.28 -19.07 -8.41
CA HIS A 30 -11.29 -18.18 -8.96
C HIS A 30 -10.35 -17.86 -7.80
N ALA A 31 -9.26 -18.61 -7.69
CA ALA A 31 -8.13 -18.17 -6.90
C ALA A 31 -7.67 -16.87 -7.57
N THR A 32 -7.98 -15.74 -6.96
CA THR A 32 -7.37 -14.47 -7.29
C THR A 32 -5.87 -14.69 -7.14
N ALA A 33 -5.14 -14.67 -8.26
CA ALA A 33 -3.70 -14.68 -8.22
C ALA A 33 -3.26 -13.56 -7.26
N PRO A 34 -2.31 -13.83 -6.37
CA PRO A 34 -1.76 -12.78 -5.53
C PRO A 34 -1.27 -11.67 -6.46
N ALA A 35 -1.62 -10.42 -6.14
CA ALA A 35 -1.12 -9.26 -6.87
C ALA A 35 0.41 -9.39 -6.99
N PRO A 36 1.01 -9.08 -8.17
CA PRO A 36 2.44 -9.17 -8.34
C PRO A 36 3.11 -8.30 -7.28
N LEU A 37 3.85 -8.95 -6.39
CA LEU A 37 4.69 -8.29 -5.41
C LEU A 37 5.75 -7.53 -6.22
N HIS A 38 5.80 -6.21 -6.06
CA HIS A 38 6.91 -5.43 -6.62
C HIS A 38 8.23 -5.94 -6.01
N ASN A 39 9.27 -6.04 -6.85
CA ASN A 39 10.54 -6.66 -6.48
C ASN A 39 11.41 -5.79 -5.56
N LYS A 40 10.96 -4.60 -5.16
CA LYS A 40 11.68 -3.65 -4.30
C LYS A 40 10.70 -2.87 -3.43
N HIS A 41 11.00 -2.80 -2.15
CA HIS A 41 10.27 -1.94 -1.22
C HIS A 41 10.84 -0.52 -1.29
N PHE A 42 10.01 0.44 -1.66
CA PHE A 42 10.44 1.80 -1.93
C PHE A 42 9.40 2.83 -1.50
N SER A 43 9.84 3.92 -0.91
CA SER A 43 9.03 5.11 -0.69
C SER A 43 9.67 6.35 -1.32
N HIS A 44 8.85 7.30 -1.69
CA HIS A 44 9.30 8.55 -2.30
C HIS A 44 8.60 9.74 -1.67
N ALA A 45 9.38 10.68 -1.13
CA ALA A 45 8.89 11.95 -0.62
C ALA A 45 9.43 13.11 -1.45
N ARG A 46 8.54 13.95 -1.97
CA ARG A 46 8.90 15.27 -2.50
C ARG A 46 8.61 16.30 -1.44
N MET A 47 9.65 16.97 -0.99
CA MET A 47 9.60 17.93 0.10
C MET A 47 10.01 19.31 -0.39
N VAL A 48 9.28 20.34 0.01
CA VAL A 48 9.55 21.74 -0.31
C VAL A 48 9.67 22.53 0.98
N VAL A 49 10.71 23.36 1.04
CA VAL A 49 10.89 24.39 2.08
C VAL A 49 10.59 25.73 1.46
N ASP A 50 9.55 26.42 1.93
CA ASP A 50 9.15 27.74 1.49
C ASP A 50 8.87 28.64 2.71
N GLY A 51 9.72 29.62 2.93
CA GLY A 51 9.66 30.45 4.12
C GLY A 51 9.76 29.61 5.39
N THR A 52 8.71 29.63 6.21
CA THR A 52 8.60 28.84 7.45
C THR A 52 7.93 27.49 7.25
N ALA A 53 7.35 27.23 6.08
CA ALA A 53 6.65 25.99 5.79
C ALA A 53 7.62 24.95 5.22
N VAL A 54 7.48 23.70 5.70
CA VAL A 54 8.05 22.51 5.10
C VAL A 54 6.90 21.61 4.74
N VAL A 55 6.72 21.26 3.47
CA VAL A 55 5.62 20.43 3.01
C VAL A 55 6.18 19.24 2.24
N ALA A 56 5.72 18.06 2.55
CA ALA A 56 6.10 16.84 1.83
C ALA A 56 4.87 16.12 1.27
N ARG A 57 4.98 15.63 0.04
CA ARG A 57 4.11 14.59 -0.50
C ARG A 57 4.87 13.28 -0.48
N VAL A 58 4.45 12.39 0.40
CA VAL A 58 4.99 11.03 0.57
C VAL A 58 4.16 10.07 -0.26
N ARG A 59 4.79 9.14 -0.98
CA ARG A 59 4.14 8.04 -1.72
C ARG A 59 4.67 6.71 -1.22
N LEU A 60 3.76 5.79 -0.98
CA LEU A 60 3.99 4.44 -0.46
C LEU A 60 3.18 3.45 -1.27
N PHE A 61 3.72 2.27 -1.55
CA PHE A 61 2.91 1.19 -2.10
C PHE A 61 1.85 0.79 -1.09
N LYS A 62 0.61 0.64 -1.57
CA LYS A 62 -0.54 0.41 -0.71
C LYS A 62 -0.43 -0.91 0.05
N ASP A 63 0.01 -1.97 -0.61
CA ASP A 63 0.15 -3.30 -0.03
C ASP A 63 1.25 -3.34 1.05
N ASP A 64 2.35 -2.59 0.88
CA ASP A 64 3.40 -2.49 1.91
C ASP A 64 2.93 -1.70 3.12
N LEU A 65 2.21 -0.61 2.89
CA LEU A 65 1.61 0.15 3.98
C LEU A 65 0.56 -0.69 4.74
N GLU A 66 -0.26 -1.48 4.04
CA GLU A 66 -1.22 -2.40 4.65
C GLU A 66 -0.53 -3.48 5.52
N LYS A 67 0.61 -4.00 5.07
CA LYS A 67 1.43 -4.94 5.87
C LYS A 67 1.96 -4.26 7.14
N ALA A 68 2.52 -3.05 7.02
CA ALA A 68 3.04 -2.30 8.17
C ALA A 68 1.96 -1.94 9.18
N LEU A 69 0.78 -1.59 8.71
CA LEU A 69 -0.36 -1.24 9.56
C LEU A 69 -1.14 -2.48 10.05
N ARG A 70 -0.90 -3.65 9.48
CA ARG A 70 -1.64 -4.91 9.72
C ARG A 70 -3.15 -4.77 9.51
N GLN A 71 -3.55 -3.88 8.61
CA GLN A 71 -4.96 -3.64 8.24
C GLN A 71 -5.07 -3.10 6.82
N LYS A 72 -6.27 -3.20 6.24
CA LYS A 72 -6.55 -2.62 4.93
C LYS A 72 -6.59 -1.09 5.01
N VAL A 73 -6.04 -0.46 3.97
CA VAL A 73 -6.10 0.99 3.80
C VAL A 73 -7.27 1.34 2.87
N THR A 74 -8.19 2.12 3.40
CA THR A 74 -9.43 2.54 2.74
C THR A 74 -9.59 4.06 2.84
N ASP A 75 -10.59 4.61 2.14
CA ASP A 75 -10.84 6.06 2.14
C ASP A 75 -11.65 6.56 3.35
N ASP A 76 -12.02 5.66 4.27
CA ASP A 76 -12.76 6.08 5.46
C ASP A 76 -11.89 6.89 6.44
N PRO A 77 -12.51 7.76 7.26
CA PRO A 77 -11.78 8.64 8.17
C PRO A 77 -10.90 7.92 9.20
N ALA A 78 -11.32 6.73 9.68
CA ALA A 78 -10.57 5.98 10.67
C ALA A 78 -9.28 5.41 10.06
N SER A 79 -9.37 4.82 8.87
CA SER A 79 -8.20 4.36 8.11
C SER A 79 -7.24 5.50 7.81
N LYS A 80 -7.77 6.65 7.36
CA LYS A 80 -6.97 7.86 7.11
C LYS A 80 -6.23 8.35 8.35
N ALA A 81 -6.87 8.32 9.51
CA ALA A 81 -6.24 8.73 10.77
C ALA A 81 -5.07 7.80 11.16
N VAL A 82 -5.21 6.49 10.93
CA VAL A 82 -4.14 5.53 11.20
C VAL A 82 -2.95 5.74 10.26
N VAL A 83 -3.20 5.95 8.96
CA VAL A 83 -2.14 6.27 7.99
C VAL A 83 -1.41 7.56 8.37
N ALA A 84 -2.16 8.61 8.72
CA ALA A 84 -1.61 9.89 9.15
C ALA A 84 -0.69 9.75 10.38
N ALA A 85 -1.15 9.03 11.40
CA ALA A 85 -0.38 8.78 12.62
C ALA A 85 0.89 7.96 12.33
N TYR A 86 0.83 6.99 11.44
CA TYR A 86 1.97 6.20 11.03
C TYR A 86 3.02 7.07 10.33
N VAL A 87 2.63 7.80 9.29
CA VAL A 87 3.55 8.61 8.49
C VAL A 87 4.21 9.71 9.34
N THR A 88 3.44 10.44 10.16
CA THR A 88 3.99 11.51 11.01
C THR A 88 4.92 11.00 12.12
N ARG A 89 4.77 9.75 12.54
CA ARG A 89 5.69 9.11 13.50
C ARG A 89 6.99 8.67 12.83
N GLN A 90 6.95 8.17 11.60
CA GLN A 90 8.10 7.58 10.92
C GLN A 90 8.93 8.60 10.13
N LEU A 91 8.32 9.71 9.69
CA LEU A 91 8.99 10.80 8.99
C LEU A 91 9.11 12.02 9.91
N ALA A 92 10.28 12.19 10.52
CA ALA A 92 10.56 13.30 11.42
C ALA A 92 11.36 14.41 10.70
N VAL A 93 10.98 15.67 10.96
CA VAL A 93 11.63 16.85 10.41
C VAL A 93 12.07 17.78 11.56
N ARG A 94 13.27 18.34 11.43
CA ARG A 94 13.82 19.37 12.33
C ARG A 94 14.19 20.62 11.54
N ALA A 95 14.02 21.75 12.13
CA ALA A 95 14.47 23.04 11.61
C ALA A 95 15.42 23.68 12.59
N ASP A 96 16.65 24.02 12.18
CA ASP A 96 17.68 24.62 13.06
C ASP A 96 17.81 23.90 14.41
N ASP A 97 17.85 22.55 14.40
CA ASP A 97 17.93 21.68 15.57
C ASP A 97 16.64 21.58 16.43
N GLN A 98 15.58 22.25 16.06
CA GLN A 98 14.28 22.13 16.75
C GLN A 98 13.41 21.10 16.05
N PRO A 99 12.89 20.08 16.75
CA PRO A 99 11.94 19.15 16.17
C PRO A 99 10.65 19.88 15.82
N LEU A 100 10.09 19.56 14.65
CA LEU A 100 8.82 20.11 14.21
C LEU A 100 7.73 19.05 14.31
N LYS A 101 6.52 19.48 14.67
CA LYS A 101 5.34 18.64 14.66
C LYS A 101 4.77 18.59 13.23
N GLY A 102 4.68 17.39 12.66
CA GLY A 102 4.03 17.17 11.36
C GLY A 102 2.51 17.09 11.52
N GLU A 103 1.81 17.68 10.55
CA GLU A 103 0.35 17.61 10.43
C GLU A 103 -0.01 17.15 9.03
N VAL A 104 -0.83 16.10 8.91
CA VAL A 104 -1.33 15.65 7.62
C VAL A 104 -2.41 16.62 7.17
N ILE A 105 -2.18 17.26 6.01
CA ILE A 105 -3.10 18.25 5.43
C ILE A 105 -3.96 17.65 4.31
N ASP A 106 -3.50 16.54 3.70
CA ASP A 106 -4.26 15.83 2.66
C ASP A 106 -3.70 14.42 2.47
N GLN A 107 -4.52 13.49 1.95
CA GLN A 107 -4.11 12.14 1.61
C GLN A 107 -5.11 11.44 0.69
N GLY A 108 -4.63 10.51 -0.12
CA GLY A 108 -5.47 9.78 -1.05
C GLY A 108 -4.76 8.60 -1.71
N GLY A 109 -5.47 7.96 -2.62
CA GLY A 109 -4.96 6.89 -3.47
C GLY A 109 -4.51 7.41 -4.84
N ASP A 110 -3.59 6.67 -5.46
CA ASP A 110 -3.09 6.88 -6.83
C ASP A 110 -2.54 5.55 -7.36
N ASN A 111 -1.97 5.54 -8.56
CA ASN A 111 -1.28 4.38 -9.10
C ASN A 111 0.14 4.77 -9.53
N ASP A 112 1.06 3.81 -9.47
CA ASP A 112 2.37 3.86 -10.08
C ASP A 112 2.48 2.69 -11.08
N GLY A 113 2.20 2.98 -12.36
CA GLY A 113 1.88 1.94 -13.33
C GLY A 113 0.63 1.17 -12.88
N ASP A 114 0.77 -0.15 -12.74
CA ASP A 114 -0.31 -1.04 -12.29
C ASP A 114 -0.34 -1.23 -10.75
N GLN A 115 0.56 -0.55 -10.01
CA GLN A 115 0.68 -0.70 -8.57
C GLN A 115 -0.11 0.39 -7.84
N PRO A 116 -1.08 0.04 -6.98
CA PRO A 116 -1.76 1.00 -6.13
C PRO A 116 -0.80 1.64 -5.12
N VAL A 117 -0.84 2.96 -5.03
CA VAL A 117 -0.08 3.73 -4.03
C VAL A 117 -1.00 4.58 -3.17
N VAL A 118 -0.55 4.85 -1.97
CA VAL A 118 -1.14 5.85 -1.07
C VAL A 118 -0.20 7.04 -1.05
N TRP A 119 -0.75 8.22 -1.18
CA TRP A 119 0.00 9.45 -0.98
C TRP A 119 -0.52 10.21 0.22
N VAL A 120 0.40 10.85 0.96
CA VAL A 120 0.11 11.65 2.16
C VAL A 120 0.85 12.97 2.05
N MET A 121 0.13 14.08 2.21
CA MET A 121 0.74 15.41 2.32
C MET A 121 0.87 15.79 3.78
N VAL A 122 2.10 16.04 4.20
CA VAL A 122 2.44 16.43 5.57
C VAL A 122 3.02 17.83 5.54
N GLN A 123 2.58 18.68 6.47
CA GLN A 123 3.13 20.01 6.68
C GLN A 123 3.78 20.11 8.06
N TRP A 124 4.91 20.77 8.11
CA TRP A 124 5.60 21.21 9.33
C TRP A 124 5.77 22.72 9.25
N THR A 125 5.58 23.41 10.39
CA THR A 125 5.75 24.86 10.45
C THR A 125 6.91 25.17 11.39
N ALA A 126 7.94 25.81 10.87
CA ALA A 126 9.07 26.30 11.64
C ALA A 126 8.75 27.69 12.22
N PRO A 127 9.31 28.09 13.37
CA PRO A 127 9.09 29.41 13.95
C PRO A 127 9.73 30.54 13.10
N ARG A 128 10.67 30.24 12.25
CA ARG A 128 11.32 31.11 11.27
C ARG A 128 11.81 30.29 10.08
N ALA A 129 12.17 30.96 8.97
CA ALA A 129 12.77 30.30 7.82
C ALA A 129 14.06 29.56 8.25
N PRO A 130 14.12 28.23 8.08
CA PRO A 130 15.24 27.44 8.59
C PRO A 130 16.52 27.65 7.76
N ARG A 131 17.67 27.69 8.43
CA ARG A 131 18.99 27.66 7.77
C ARG A 131 19.43 26.23 7.48
N LYS A 132 18.92 25.27 8.24
CA LYS A 132 19.15 23.85 8.03
C LYS A 132 17.89 23.05 8.32
N VAL A 133 17.69 22.01 7.54
CA VAL A 133 16.59 21.06 7.71
C VAL A 133 17.18 19.66 7.91
N GLY A 134 16.88 19.05 9.02
CA GLY A 134 17.21 17.66 9.33
C GLY A 134 16.01 16.78 9.05
N ILE A 135 16.24 15.64 8.39
CA ILE A 135 15.21 14.67 8.04
C ILE A 135 15.63 13.30 8.55
N LYS A 136 14.69 12.60 9.13
CA LYS A 136 14.80 11.20 9.52
C LYS A 136 13.60 10.46 8.97
N ASP A 137 13.85 9.54 8.05
CA ASP A 137 12.83 8.77 7.37
C ASP A 137 13.01 7.28 7.69
N HIS A 138 12.07 6.73 8.47
CA HIS A 138 12.04 5.33 8.87
C HIS A 138 10.78 4.60 8.34
N LEU A 139 10.13 5.17 7.32
CA LEU A 139 8.96 4.55 6.72
C LEU A 139 9.27 3.12 6.29
N LEU A 140 8.46 2.17 6.77
CA LEU A 140 8.49 0.74 6.44
C LEU A 140 9.77 -0.02 6.86
N PHE A 141 10.71 0.58 7.60
CA PHE A 141 11.95 -0.07 8.05
C PHE A 141 11.72 -1.20 9.06
N ASP A 142 10.60 -1.18 9.75
CA ASP A 142 10.16 -2.23 10.67
C ASP A 142 9.52 -3.44 9.98
N GLN A 143 9.29 -3.36 8.66
CA GLN A 143 8.65 -4.41 7.87
C GLN A 143 9.59 -5.05 6.84
N PHE A 144 10.52 -4.27 6.27
CA PHE A 144 11.33 -4.71 5.14
C PHE A 144 12.80 -4.35 5.33
N ASP A 145 13.66 -5.35 5.30
CA ASP A 145 15.12 -5.18 5.45
C ASP A 145 15.76 -4.56 4.20
N ASP A 146 15.06 -4.59 3.06
CA ASP A 146 15.48 -4.04 1.77
C ASP A 146 14.76 -2.72 1.41
N GLN A 147 14.03 -2.12 2.37
CA GLN A 147 13.35 -0.84 2.16
C GLN A 147 14.34 0.26 1.76
N GLN A 148 13.95 1.05 0.77
CA GLN A 148 14.68 2.25 0.36
C GLN A 148 13.73 3.45 0.36
N ASN A 149 14.12 4.53 1.04
CA ASN A 149 13.35 5.76 1.07
C ASN A 149 14.15 6.88 0.41
N LEU A 150 13.53 7.55 -0.58
CA LEU A 150 14.10 8.69 -1.26
C LEU A 150 13.33 9.95 -0.89
N VAL A 151 14.02 10.93 -0.34
CA VAL A 151 13.48 12.28 -0.12
C VAL A 151 14.15 13.27 -1.08
N ILE A 152 13.39 13.90 -1.95
CA ILE A 152 13.85 15.02 -2.77
C ILE A 152 13.40 16.28 -2.08
N LEU A 153 14.37 17.02 -1.50
CA LEU A 153 14.15 18.27 -0.79
C LEU A 153 14.50 19.44 -1.68
N ALA A 154 13.54 20.31 -1.96
CA ALA A 154 13.71 21.55 -2.70
C ALA A 154 13.52 22.76 -1.78
N ARG A 155 14.38 23.78 -1.91
CA ARG A 155 14.21 25.07 -1.24
C ARG A 155 13.75 26.13 -2.25
N MET A 156 12.70 26.83 -1.88
CA MET A 156 12.19 27.97 -2.65
C MET A 156 12.71 29.30 -2.08
N PRO A 157 12.85 30.34 -2.92
CA PRO A 157 12.56 30.37 -4.37
C PRO A 157 13.67 29.83 -5.27
N GLU A 158 14.86 29.53 -4.76
CA GLU A 158 16.06 29.19 -5.56
C GLU A 158 15.96 27.83 -6.27
N ASP A 159 14.94 27.02 -5.96
CA ASP A 159 14.76 25.63 -6.43
C ASP A 159 16.02 24.75 -6.24
N LYS A 160 16.79 25.05 -5.19
CA LYS A 160 17.96 24.24 -4.84
C LYS A 160 17.50 22.89 -4.33
N ARG A 161 17.89 21.81 -5.02
CA ARG A 161 17.44 20.44 -4.73
C ARG A 161 18.55 19.59 -4.14
N ASN A 162 18.16 18.73 -3.18
CA ASN A 162 18.99 17.71 -2.58
C ASN A 162 18.23 16.39 -2.58
N SER A 163 18.92 15.28 -2.86
CA SER A 163 18.37 13.93 -2.76
C SER A 163 18.98 13.24 -1.55
N LEU A 164 18.13 12.77 -0.66
CA LEU A 164 18.50 12.07 0.56
C LEU A 164 17.99 10.63 0.46
N TYR A 165 18.87 9.68 0.74
CA TYR A 165 18.55 8.25 0.68
C TYR A 165 18.63 7.65 2.07
N PHE A 166 17.62 6.90 2.47
CA PHE A 166 17.55 6.22 3.75
C PHE A 166 17.30 4.73 3.53
N GLN A 167 17.92 3.91 4.37
CA GLN A 167 17.79 2.45 4.35
C GLN A 167 17.77 1.88 5.76
N PRO A 168 17.26 0.66 5.98
CA PRO A 168 17.30 0.02 7.27
C PRO A 168 18.70 -0.03 7.84
N GLY A 169 18.85 0.37 9.12
CA GLY A 169 20.15 0.55 9.76
C GLY A 169 20.62 2.00 9.84
N ASP A 170 20.10 2.90 9.00
CA ASP A 170 20.39 4.33 9.15
C ASP A 170 19.72 4.85 10.42
N ARG A 171 20.55 5.28 11.38
CA ARG A 171 20.09 5.82 12.67
C ARG A 171 20.20 7.34 12.75
N SER A 172 21.01 7.91 11.88
CA SER A 172 21.31 9.34 11.88
C SER A 172 20.35 10.13 11.01
N GLU A 173 20.04 11.33 11.47
CA GLU A 173 19.37 12.35 10.68
C GLU A 173 20.29 12.81 9.55
N GLN A 174 19.73 13.01 8.35
CA GLN A 174 20.43 13.68 7.26
C GLN A 174 20.07 15.15 7.26
N VAL A 175 21.07 16.03 7.21
CA VAL A 175 20.92 17.49 7.36
C VAL A 175 21.29 18.18 6.06
N VAL A 176 20.41 19.04 5.58
CA VAL A 176 20.68 19.96 4.46
C VAL A 176 20.78 21.39 5.02
N SER A 177 21.88 22.07 4.66
CA SER A 177 22.13 23.47 5.02
C SER A 177 21.96 24.38 3.82
N TYR A 178 21.45 25.60 4.06
CA TYR A 178 21.14 26.59 3.05
C TYR A 178 21.89 27.91 3.25
#